data_e4b5d6f6d9b1f8f6ca04a52dc70351ad
#
_entry.id   e4b5d6f6d9b1f8f6ca04a52dc70351ad
#
_cell.length_a   1.000
_cell.length_b   1.000
_cell.length_c   1.000
_cell.angle_alpha   90.00
_cell.angle_beta   90.00
_cell.angle_gamma   90.00
#
_symmetry.space_group_name_H-M   'P 1'
#
loop_
_entity.id
_entity.type
_entity.pdbx_description
1 polymer ?
#
loop_
_entity_poly.entity_id
_entity_poly.type
_entity_poly.pdbx_seq_one_letter_code
_entity_poly.pdbx_strand_id
1 'polypeptide(L)'
;MYKRLVGDALDAGTLDARTLAGFTDEGLLHDLAHRAPTPLLLALRERKLYKRAFECPAADLATDGGEWIADDRALTVAVENALALETGLQPGELLLDYPVKTQMLGLDLLVQRPYGEVRRLTAEGWEGAINLPKLSDEFYRSARWLRVFTTPRIALNPSAIIRMANMSREEVSERVTRGKPLLA
;
A
#
# COMPACT_ATOMS: atom_id res chain seq x y z
N MET A 1 4.10 4.54 6.58
CA MET A 1 5.14 4.53 7.63
C MET A 1 5.00 3.32 8.56
N TYR A 2 3.95 3.17 9.38
CA TYR A 2 3.81 2.07 10.35
C TYR A 2 3.87 0.69 9.69
N LYS A 3 3.07 0.45 8.62
CA LYS A 3 3.10 -0.80 7.83
C LYS A 3 4.51 -1.14 7.33
N ARG A 4 5.26 -0.13 6.87
CA ARG A 4 6.65 -0.30 6.40
C ARG A 4 7.57 -0.71 7.56
N LEU A 5 7.50 -0.01 8.70
CA LEU A 5 8.30 -0.31 9.88
C LEU A 5 8.09 -1.74 10.38
N VAL A 6 6.82 -2.15 10.54
CA VAL A 6 6.48 -3.51 11.00
C VAL A 6 6.95 -4.56 10.00
N GLY A 7 6.74 -4.33 8.71
CA GLY A 7 7.19 -5.25 7.67
C GLY A 7 8.71 -5.40 7.64
N ASP A 8 9.46 -4.32 7.74
CA ASP A 8 10.94 -4.37 7.77
C ASP A 8 11.44 -5.13 9.02
N ALA A 9 10.78 -4.98 10.16
CA ALA A 9 11.13 -5.71 11.38
C ALA A 9 10.83 -7.22 11.29
N LEU A 10 9.73 -7.60 10.59
CA LEU A 10 9.41 -9.00 10.31
C LEU A 10 10.43 -9.61 9.33
N ASP A 11 10.75 -8.90 8.24
CA ASP A 11 11.71 -9.36 7.22
C ASP A 11 13.12 -9.53 7.82
N ALA A 12 13.51 -8.65 8.74
CA ALA A 12 14.78 -8.73 9.47
C ALA A 12 14.79 -9.78 10.59
N GLY A 13 13.65 -10.44 10.88
CA GLY A 13 13.53 -11.38 11.99
C GLY A 13 13.61 -10.74 13.38
N THR A 14 13.57 -9.42 13.48
CA THR A 14 13.54 -8.68 14.75
C THR A 14 12.20 -8.83 15.46
N LEU A 15 11.13 -9.04 14.68
CA LEU A 15 9.77 -9.26 15.16
C LEU A 15 9.26 -10.62 14.65
N ASP A 16 8.61 -11.39 15.52
CA ASP A 16 7.91 -12.63 15.12
C ASP A 16 6.42 -12.32 14.92
N ALA A 17 5.87 -12.72 13.76
CA ALA A 17 4.46 -12.53 13.43
C ALA A 17 3.51 -13.15 14.46
N ARG A 18 3.90 -14.23 15.14
CA ARG A 18 3.10 -14.89 16.18
C ARG A 18 2.93 -14.03 17.43
N THR A 19 3.91 -13.21 17.73
CA THR A 19 3.86 -12.33 18.91
C THR A 19 3.20 -10.98 18.63
N LEU A 20 3.03 -10.64 17.35
CA LEU A 20 2.51 -9.34 16.93
C LEU A 20 1.12 -9.04 17.52
N ALA A 21 0.23 -10.03 17.56
CA ALA A 21 -1.12 -9.87 18.10
C ALA A 21 -1.17 -9.56 19.62
N GLY A 22 -0.08 -9.80 20.33
CA GLY A 22 0.03 -9.49 21.77
C GLY A 22 0.50 -8.07 22.08
N PHE A 23 0.93 -7.31 21.08
CA PHE A 23 1.37 -5.94 21.29
C PHE A 23 0.22 -4.93 21.14
N THR A 24 0.27 -3.87 21.94
CA THR A 24 -0.37 -2.60 21.60
C THR A 24 0.54 -1.82 20.67
N ASP A 25 0.01 -0.83 19.95
CA ASP A 25 0.82 0.02 19.05
C ASP A 25 2.01 0.67 19.79
N GLU A 26 1.78 1.21 20.97
CA GLU A 26 2.82 1.83 21.80
C GLU A 26 3.84 0.80 22.31
N GLY A 27 3.35 -0.37 22.73
CA GLY A 27 4.21 -1.48 23.18
C GLY A 27 5.14 -1.97 22.08
N LEU A 28 4.63 -2.09 20.84
CA LEU A 28 5.42 -2.48 19.70
C LEU A 28 6.48 -1.42 19.34
N LEU A 29 6.10 -0.14 19.30
CA LEU A 29 7.05 0.93 19.03
C LEU A 29 8.14 1.02 20.11
N HIS A 30 7.79 0.74 21.37
CA HIS A 30 8.74 0.69 22.47
C HIS A 30 9.72 -0.49 22.32
N ASP A 31 9.23 -1.68 22.05
CA ASP A 31 10.05 -2.88 21.85
C ASP A 31 11.02 -2.69 20.65
N LEU A 32 10.53 -2.21 19.52
CA LEU A 32 11.36 -1.92 18.34
C LEU A 32 12.42 -0.84 18.62
N ALA A 33 12.12 0.14 19.47
CA ALA A 33 13.09 1.18 19.83
C ALA A 33 14.30 0.64 20.59
N HIS A 34 14.11 -0.46 21.32
CA HIS A 34 15.20 -1.12 22.05
C HIS A 34 15.98 -2.11 21.19
N ARG A 35 15.29 -2.83 20.30
CA ARG A 35 15.90 -3.89 19.49
C ARG A 35 16.49 -3.41 18.16
N ALA A 36 15.81 -2.51 17.48
CA ALA A 36 16.17 -2.08 16.13
C ALA A 36 15.73 -0.62 15.89
N PRO A 37 16.41 0.36 16.50
CA PRO A 37 16.09 1.76 16.26
C PRO A 37 16.36 2.13 14.79
N THR A 38 15.36 2.70 14.14
CA THR A 38 15.44 3.15 12.74
C THR A 38 15.00 4.61 12.63
N PRO A 39 15.46 5.36 11.60
CA PRO A 39 14.97 6.72 11.34
C PRO A 39 13.44 6.79 11.21
N LEU A 40 12.84 5.78 10.57
CA LEU A 40 11.39 5.67 10.40
C LEU A 40 10.65 5.52 11.73
N LEU A 41 11.19 4.71 12.66
CA LEU A 41 10.66 4.56 14.01
C LEU A 41 10.74 5.88 14.80
N LEU A 42 11.88 6.57 14.76
CA LEU A 42 12.06 7.86 15.42
C LEU A 42 11.07 8.89 14.87
N ALA A 43 10.92 8.95 13.53
CA ALA A 43 9.96 9.85 12.89
C ALA A 43 8.51 9.57 13.32
N LEU A 44 8.12 8.30 13.49
CA LEU A 44 6.79 7.93 14.00
C LEU A 44 6.58 8.38 15.45
N ARG A 45 7.55 8.14 16.33
CA ARG A 45 7.47 8.52 17.75
C ARG A 45 7.44 10.04 17.95
N GLU A 46 8.22 10.77 17.15
CA GLU A 46 8.27 12.23 17.19
C GLU A 46 7.15 12.89 16.39
N ARG A 47 6.23 12.09 15.78
CA ARG A 47 5.16 12.55 14.91
C ARG A 47 5.64 13.39 13.71
N LYS A 48 6.86 13.15 13.27
CA LYS A 48 7.44 13.70 12.03
C LYS A 48 7.01 12.85 10.85
N LEU A 49 5.71 12.89 10.54
CA LEU A 49 5.12 12.06 9.49
C LEU A 49 5.54 12.52 8.10
N TYR A 50 5.81 11.55 7.23
CA TYR A 50 6.09 11.81 5.82
C TYR A 50 4.92 12.55 5.18
N LYS A 51 5.24 13.42 4.23
CA LYS A 51 4.25 14.26 3.56
C LYS A 51 3.88 13.65 2.22
N ARG A 52 2.60 13.76 1.88
CA ARG A 52 2.12 13.32 0.57
C ARG A 52 2.72 14.21 -0.51
N ALA A 53 3.52 13.60 -1.40
CA ALA A 53 4.17 14.24 -2.53
C ALA A 53 3.36 14.08 -3.82
N PHE A 54 2.59 12.96 -3.94
CA PHE A 54 1.74 12.66 -5.08
C PHE A 54 0.55 11.80 -4.66
N GLU A 55 -0.57 11.95 -5.36
CA GLU A 55 -1.70 11.01 -5.31
C GLU A 55 -2.48 11.03 -6.63
N CYS A 56 -3.02 9.86 -7.02
CA CYS A 56 -4.03 9.73 -8.06
C CYS A 56 -5.00 8.58 -7.74
N PRO A 57 -6.26 8.67 -8.19
CA PRO A 57 -7.21 7.58 -8.06
C PRO A 57 -6.82 6.40 -8.96
N ALA A 58 -7.21 5.19 -8.61
CA ALA A 58 -6.99 4.00 -9.45
C ALA A 58 -7.63 4.12 -10.84
N ALA A 59 -8.65 4.98 -10.98
CA ALA A 59 -9.29 5.25 -12.27
C ALA A 59 -8.35 5.91 -13.30
N ASP A 60 -7.31 6.60 -12.85
CA ASP A 60 -6.30 7.27 -13.69
C ASP A 60 -5.16 6.32 -14.10
N LEU A 61 -5.12 5.13 -13.55
CA LEU A 61 -4.17 4.08 -13.91
C LEU A 61 -4.78 3.17 -15.00
N ALA A 62 -3.91 2.50 -15.77
CA ALA A 62 -4.34 1.44 -16.67
C ALA A 62 -5.01 0.31 -15.86
N THR A 63 -5.77 -0.55 -16.56
CA THR A 63 -6.32 -1.76 -15.94
C THR A 63 -5.17 -2.56 -15.34
N ASP A 64 -5.30 -2.93 -14.07
CA ASP A 64 -4.27 -3.60 -13.27
C ASP A 64 -2.95 -2.80 -13.06
N GLY A 65 -2.94 -1.51 -13.44
CA GLY A 65 -1.82 -0.61 -13.14
C GLY A 65 -1.60 -0.47 -11.62
N GLY A 66 -0.34 -0.64 -11.19
CA GLY A 66 0.04 -0.52 -9.79
C GLY A 66 -0.26 -1.73 -8.91
N GLU A 67 -0.87 -2.81 -9.41
CA GLU A 67 -1.19 -4.00 -8.58
C GLU A 67 0.07 -4.60 -7.94
N TRP A 68 1.20 -4.60 -8.63
CA TRP A 68 2.47 -5.06 -8.09
C TRP A 68 2.90 -4.31 -6.81
N ILE A 69 2.48 -3.04 -6.63
CA ILE A 69 2.75 -2.26 -5.40
C ILE A 69 2.00 -2.86 -4.21
N ALA A 70 0.79 -3.37 -4.45
CA ALA A 70 -0.03 -3.98 -3.41
C ALA A 70 0.40 -5.42 -3.10
N ASP A 71 0.78 -6.17 -4.13
CA ASP A 71 0.92 -7.63 -4.07
C ASP A 71 2.36 -8.10 -3.83
N ASP A 72 3.37 -7.29 -4.19
CA ASP A 72 4.78 -7.65 -4.04
C ASP A 72 5.55 -6.64 -3.17
N ARG A 73 5.57 -6.94 -1.86
CA ARG A 73 6.27 -6.09 -0.89
C ARG A 73 7.76 -5.93 -1.20
N ALA A 74 8.45 -7.01 -1.59
CA ALA A 74 9.89 -6.96 -1.82
C ALA A 74 10.23 -6.05 -3.01
N LEU A 75 9.47 -6.19 -4.11
CA LEU A 75 9.60 -5.31 -5.26
C LEU A 75 9.25 -3.86 -4.90
N THR A 76 8.17 -3.64 -4.16
CA THR A 76 7.76 -2.29 -3.73
C THR A 76 8.86 -1.60 -2.93
N VAL A 77 9.48 -2.29 -1.96
CA VAL A 77 10.61 -1.76 -1.18
C VAL A 77 11.80 -1.42 -2.08
N ALA A 78 12.12 -2.29 -3.04
CA ALA A 78 13.23 -2.05 -3.98
C ALA A 78 12.95 -0.83 -4.87
N VAL A 79 11.70 -0.68 -5.35
CA VAL A 79 11.26 0.49 -6.13
C VAL A 79 11.28 1.76 -5.30
N GLU A 80 10.79 1.73 -4.06
CA GLU A 80 10.83 2.88 -3.15
C GLU A 80 12.27 3.39 -2.95
N ASN A 81 13.23 2.48 -2.78
CA ASN A 81 14.64 2.84 -2.63
C ASN A 81 15.23 3.38 -3.94
N ALA A 82 14.90 2.79 -5.10
CA ALA A 82 15.35 3.28 -6.40
C ALA A 82 14.79 4.69 -6.69
N LEU A 83 13.49 4.90 -6.47
CA LEU A 83 12.84 6.21 -6.61
C LEU A 83 13.43 7.25 -5.67
N ALA A 84 13.73 6.89 -4.43
CA ALA A 84 14.37 7.79 -3.49
C ALA A 84 15.70 8.29 -4.07
N LEU A 85 16.56 7.39 -4.54
CA LEU A 85 17.85 7.75 -5.15
C LEU A 85 17.68 8.59 -6.41
N GLU A 86 16.74 8.26 -7.31
CA GLU A 86 16.46 9.05 -8.52
C GLU A 86 16.00 10.49 -8.21
N THR A 87 15.34 10.68 -7.06
CA THR A 87 14.81 11.97 -6.63
C THR A 87 15.70 12.71 -5.63
N GLY A 88 16.92 12.20 -5.38
CA GLY A 88 17.91 12.81 -4.47
C GLY A 88 17.61 12.57 -2.99
N LEU A 89 16.74 11.61 -2.67
CA LEU A 89 16.43 11.19 -1.31
C LEU A 89 17.27 9.98 -0.91
N GLN A 90 17.29 9.67 0.39
CA GLN A 90 17.90 8.44 0.90
C GLN A 90 16.91 7.26 0.86
N PRO A 91 17.41 6.01 0.75
CA PRO A 91 16.57 4.82 0.91
C PRO A 91 15.73 4.88 2.18
N GLY A 92 14.44 4.62 2.05
CA GLY A 92 13.47 4.70 3.14
C GLY A 92 12.80 6.07 3.32
N GLU A 93 13.25 7.13 2.64
CA GLU A 93 12.62 8.46 2.69
C GLU A 93 11.47 8.65 1.69
N LEU A 94 11.23 7.66 0.83
CA LEU A 94 10.11 7.61 -0.10
C LEU A 94 9.33 6.32 0.12
N LEU A 95 8.01 6.42 0.23
CA LEU A 95 7.10 5.28 0.43
C LEU A 95 5.96 5.33 -0.57
N LEU A 96 5.62 4.18 -1.13
CA LEU A 96 4.45 3.95 -1.96
C LEU A 96 3.31 3.37 -1.11
N ASP A 97 2.09 3.82 -1.36
CA ASP A 97 0.88 3.28 -0.74
C ASP A 97 -0.17 3.05 -1.82
N TYR A 98 -0.50 1.79 -2.02
CA TYR A 98 -1.59 1.37 -2.91
C TYR A 98 -2.28 0.18 -2.25
N PRO A 99 -3.53 0.35 -1.75
CA PRO A 99 -4.22 -0.69 -0.99
C PRO A 99 -4.50 -1.93 -1.84
N VAL A 100 -4.43 -3.11 -1.26
CA VAL A 100 -4.81 -4.37 -1.91
C VAL A 100 -6.30 -4.34 -2.26
N LYS A 101 -6.65 -4.78 -3.47
CA LYS A 101 -8.02 -4.77 -3.99
C LYS A 101 -9.00 -5.53 -3.09
N THR A 102 -8.59 -6.67 -2.56
CA THR A 102 -9.42 -7.53 -1.71
C THR A 102 -9.75 -6.96 -0.33
N GLN A 103 -9.03 -5.93 0.13
CA GLN A 103 -9.23 -5.33 1.45
C GLN A 103 -10.32 -4.24 1.46
N MET A 104 -10.79 -3.78 0.30
CA MET A 104 -11.70 -2.64 0.23
C MET A 104 -13.17 -3.01 0.32
N LEU A 105 -13.56 -4.24 0.04
CA LEU A 105 -14.96 -4.70 0.09
C LEU A 105 -15.03 -6.19 0.47
N GLY A 106 -14.93 -6.47 1.77
CA GLY A 106 -15.34 -7.76 2.33
C GLY A 106 -16.76 -7.62 2.89
N LEU A 107 -17.78 -7.97 2.10
CA LEU A 107 -19.16 -8.00 2.58
C LEU A 107 -19.53 -9.43 2.93
N ASP A 108 -19.88 -9.65 4.18
CA ASP A 108 -20.49 -10.86 4.69
C ASP A 108 -21.57 -10.46 5.69
N LEU A 109 -22.76 -10.19 5.17
CA LEU A 109 -23.89 -9.66 5.95
C LEU A 109 -25.06 -10.62 5.93
N LEU A 110 -25.69 -10.81 7.07
CA LEU A 110 -27.02 -11.45 7.14
C LEU A 110 -28.07 -10.37 6.91
N VAL A 111 -28.86 -10.54 5.85
CA VAL A 111 -29.93 -9.60 5.48
C VAL A 111 -31.27 -10.30 5.60
N GLN A 112 -32.17 -9.71 6.40
CA GLN A 112 -33.56 -10.17 6.52
C GLN A 112 -34.40 -9.56 5.41
N ARG A 113 -35.11 -10.42 4.66
CA ARG A 113 -36.07 -10.00 3.65
C ARG A 113 -37.44 -9.65 4.29
N PRO A 114 -38.30 -8.91 3.57
CA PRO A 114 -39.61 -8.48 4.10
C PRO A 114 -40.50 -9.62 4.62
N TYR A 115 -40.29 -10.85 4.14
CA TYR A 115 -41.08 -12.03 4.56
C TYR A 115 -40.36 -12.90 5.62
N GLY A 116 -39.34 -12.37 6.30
CA GLY A 116 -38.68 -13.03 7.42
C GLY A 116 -37.54 -13.99 7.02
N GLU A 117 -37.34 -14.24 5.73
CA GLU A 117 -36.22 -15.05 5.26
C GLU A 117 -34.89 -14.31 5.49
N VAL A 118 -33.92 -14.96 6.15
CA VAL A 118 -32.58 -14.44 6.35
C VAL A 118 -31.64 -15.06 5.32
N ARG A 119 -30.99 -14.24 4.51
CA ARG A 119 -29.97 -14.68 3.55
C ARG A 119 -28.65 -13.97 3.81
N ARG A 120 -27.57 -14.68 3.47
CA ARG A 120 -26.22 -14.14 3.53
C ARG A 120 -25.95 -13.37 2.23
N LEU A 121 -25.60 -12.08 2.35
CA LEU A 121 -25.11 -11.26 1.25
C LEU A 121 -23.59 -11.37 1.25
N THR A 122 -23.05 -12.03 0.24
CA THR A 122 -21.61 -12.21 0.03
C THR A 122 -21.09 -11.28 -1.05
N ALA A 123 -19.79 -11.36 -1.34
CA ALA A 123 -19.16 -10.56 -2.41
C ALA A 123 -19.76 -10.80 -3.81
N GLU A 124 -20.42 -11.96 -4.05
CA GLU A 124 -21.10 -12.25 -5.31
C GLU A 124 -22.40 -11.47 -5.50
N GLY A 125 -22.95 -10.93 -4.42
CA GLY A 125 -24.21 -10.18 -4.45
C GLY A 125 -25.46 -11.08 -4.50
N TRP A 126 -26.57 -10.50 -4.96
CA TRP A 126 -27.81 -11.21 -5.22
C TRP A 126 -28.27 -11.00 -6.65
N GLU A 127 -28.55 -12.10 -7.31
CA GLU A 127 -29.10 -12.09 -8.67
C GLU A 127 -30.42 -11.30 -8.72
N GLY A 128 -30.50 -10.33 -9.65
CA GLY A 128 -31.67 -9.49 -9.87
C GLY A 128 -31.88 -8.33 -8.89
N ALA A 129 -31.02 -8.20 -7.84
CA ALA A 129 -31.16 -7.11 -6.88
C ALA A 129 -29.91 -6.22 -6.78
N ILE A 130 -28.74 -6.81 -6.52
CA ILE A 130 -27.49 -6.07 -6.34
C ILE A 130 -26.36 -6.81 -7.07
N ASN A 131 -25.81 -6.18 -8.11
CA ASN A 131 -24.58 -6.67 -8.76
C ASN A 131 -23.38 -6.13 -7.98
N LEU A 132 -23.02 -6.82 -6.88
CA LEU A 132 -21.89 -6.42 -6.04
C LEU A 132 -20.53 -6.48 -6.77
N PRO A 133 -20.23 -7.43 -7.66
CA PRO A 133 -18.99 -7.41 -8.43
C PRO A 133 -18.83 -6.11 -9.23
N LYS A 134 -19.86 -5.68 -9.97
CA LYS A 134 -19.82 -4.42 -10.74
C LYS A 134 -19.69 -3.20 -9.83
N LEU A 135 -20.47 -3.15 -8.74
CA LEU A 135 -20.41 -2.08 -7.76
C LEU A 135 -19.03 -2.04 -7.08
N SER A 136 -18.48 -3.20 -6.76
CA SER A 136 -17.14 -3.34 -6.19
C SER A 136 -16.08 -2.78 -7.15
N ASP A 137 -16.13 -3.13 -8.42
CA ASP A 137 -15.16 -2.62 -9.41
C ASP A 137 -15.22 -1.10 -9.56
N GLU A 138 -16.42 -0.53 -9.65
CA GLU A 138 -16.60 0.93 -9.71
C GLU A 138 -16.12 1.61 -8.42
N PHE A 139 -16.42 1.01 -7.26
CA PHE A 139 -15.95 1.52 -5.98
C PHE A 139 -14.42 1.45 -5.85
N TYR A 140 -13.80 0.34 -6.24
CA TYR A 140 -12.34 0.21 -6.24
C TYR A 140 -11.67 1.29 -7.10
N ARG A 141 -12.21 1.54 -8.29
CA ARG A 141 -11.66 2.55 -9.19
C ARG A 141 -11.75 3.97 -8.65
N SER A 142 -12.78 4.28 -7.88
CA SER A 142 -13.01 5.62 -7.32
C SER A 142 -12.42 5.82 -5.93
N ALA A 143 -12.46 4.80 -5.07
CA ALA A 143 -12.03 4.91 -3.67
C ALA A 143 -10.58 4.50 -3.42
N ARG A 144 -9.97 3.75 -4.33
CA ARG A 144 -8.59 3.31 -4.23
C ARG A 144 -7.64 4.35 -4.82
N TRP A 145 -6.60 4.70 -4.09
CA TRP A 145 -5.66 5.75 -4.45
C TRP A 145 -4.24 5.26 -4.39
N LEU A 146 -3.46 5.53 -5.44
CA LEU A 146 -2.01 5.48 -5.37
C LEU A 146 -1.50 6.76 -4.72
N ARG A 147 -0.69 6.61 -3.69
CA ARG A 147 -0.05 7.73 -2.98
C ARG A 147 1.44 7.53 -2.88
N VAL A 148 2.17 8.64 -2.98
CA VAL A 148 3.60 8.69 -2.70
C VAL A 148 3.83 9.64 -1.54
N PHE A 149 4.53 9.15 -0.53
CA PHE A 149 4.89 9.93 0.66
C PHE A 149 6.41 10.09 0.72
N THR A 150 6.88 11.30 1.07
CA THR A 150 8.32 11.58 1.17
C THR A 150 8.67 12.38 2.42
N THR A 151 9.94 12.29 2.81
CA THR A 151 10.56 13.16 3.79
C THR A 151 12.01 13.45 3.36
N PRO A 152 12.39 14.74 3.14
CA PRO A 152 11.53 15.92 3.13
C PRO A 152 10.46 15.87 2.03
N ARG A 153 9.50 16.78 2.08
CA ARG A 153 8.51 16.90 0.99
C ARG A 153 9.20 17.45 -0.27
N ILE A 154 9.04 16.72 -1.36
CA ILE A 154 9.54 17.11 -2.69
C ILE A 154 8.38 17.18 -3.69
N ALA A 155 8.59 17.85 -4.82
CA ALA A 155 7.69 17.80 -5.96
C ALA A 155 8.08 16.62 -6.85
N LEU A 156 7.09 15.79 -7.22
CA LEU A 156 7.25 14.69 -8.16
C LEU A 156 6.53 15.01 -9.47
N ASN A 157 7.05 14.51 -10.59
CA ASN A 157 6.37 14.60 -11.87
C ASN A 157 5.19 13.59 -11.90
N PRO A 158 3.92 14.05 -11.93
CA PRO A 158 2.77 13.17 -11.90
C PRO A 158 2.74 12.15 -13.03
N SER A 159 3.05 12.60 -14.27
CA SER A 159 3.03 11.72 -15.43
C SER A 159 4.09 10.61 -15.35
N ALA A 160 5.26 10.90 -14.77
CA ALA A 160 6.31 9.90 -14.59
C ALA A 160 5.90 8.85 -13.55
N ILE A 161 5.27 9.25 -12.44
CA ILE A 161 4.76 8.32 -11.43
C ILE A 161 3.65 7.43 -12.02
N ILE A 162 2.70 8.00 -12.78
CA ILE A 162 1.64 7.23 -13.42
C ILE A 162 2.22 6.24 -14.44
N ARG A 163 3.18 6.67 -15.27
CA ARG A 163 3.86 5.75 -16.20
C ARG A 163 4.54 4.60 -15.48
N MET A 164 5.29 4.90 -14.43
CA MET A 164 5.95 3.88 -13.59
C MET A 164 4.95 2.88 -12.98
N ALA A 165 3.85 3.38 -12.43
CA ALA A 165 2.81 2.54 -11.84
C ALA A 165 2.14 1.63 -12.89
N ASN A 166 2.02 2.08 -14.14
CA ASN A 166 1.44 1.32 -15.24
C ASN A 166 2.40 0.31 -15.89
N MET A 167 3.68 0.28 -15.51
CA MET A 167 4.60 -0.75 -15.96
C MET A 167 4.19 -2.12 -15.40
N SER A 168 4.48 -3.18 -16.16
CA SER A 168 4.30 -4.53 -15.64
C SER A 168 5.27 -4.84 -14.51
N ARG A 169 4.91 -5.82 -13.69
CA ARG A 169 5.79 -6.30 -12.60
C ARG A 169 7.17 -6.70 -13.11
N GLU A 170 7.22 -7.38 -14.26
CA GLU A 170 8.45 -7.85 -14.89
C GLU A 170 9.32 -6.68 -15.36
N GLU A 171 8.72 -5.67 -15.99
CA GLU A 171 9.42 -4.48 -16.45
C GLU A 171 10.02 -3.69 -15.28
N VAL A 172 9.23 -3.47 -14.23
CA VAL A 172 9.68 -2.77 -13.03
C VAL A 172 10.84 -3.54 -12.36
N SER A 173 10.69 -4.86 -12.21
CA SER A 173 11.73 -5.73 -11.63
C SER A 173 13.04 -5.69 -12.45
N GLU A 174 12.92 -5.74 -13.78
CA GLU A 174 14.09 -5.63 -14.66
C GLU A 174 14.80 -4.28 -14.51
N ARG A 175 14.03 -3.16 -14.49
CA ARG A 175 14.60 -1.82 -14.34
C ARG A 175 15.35 -1.67 -13.02
N VAL A 176 14.72 -2.08 -11.92
CA VAL A 176 15.34 -2.04 -10.59
C VAL A 176 16.62 -2.88 -10.54
N THR A 177 16.56 -4.13 -11.03
CA THR A 177 17.73 -5.03 -11.03
C THR A 177 18.89 -4.50 -11.86
N ARG A 178 18.61 -3.82 -12.98
CA ARG A 178 19.62 -3.23 -13.86
C ARG A 178 20.00 -1.79 -13.52
N GLY A 179 19.45 -1.23 -12.47
CA GLY A 179 19.68 0.18 -12.11
C GLY A 179 19.21 1.18 -13.18
N LYS A 180 18.19 0.81 -13.97
CA LYS A 180 17.60 1.71 -14.97
C LYS A 180 16.62 2.68 -14.30
N PRO A 181 16.53 3.94 -14.79
CA PRO A 181 15.61 4.91 -14.22
C PRO A 181 14.15 4.44 -14.35
N LEU A 182 13.36 4.72 -13.29
CA LEU A 182 11.94 4.41 -13.23
C LEU A 182 11.06 5.60 -13.67
N LEU A 183 11.58 6.82 -13.54
CA LEU A 183 10.86 8.07 -13.83
C LEU A 183 11.20 8.68 -15.20
N ALA A 184 12.05 8.03 -15.99
CA ALA A 184 12.45 8.49 -17.31
C ALA A 184 11.30 8.44 -18.34
#